data_8ca6c184b96301d012a6c6cdf936ae63
#
_entry.id   8ca6c184b96301d012a6c6cdf936ae63
#
_cell.length_a   1.000
_cell.length_b   1.000
_cell.length_c   1.000
_cell.angle_alpha   90.00
_cell.angle_beta   90.00
_cell.angle_gamma   90.00
#
_symmetry.space_group_name_H-M   'P 1'
#
loop_
_entity.id
_entity.type
_entity.pdbx_description
1 polymer ?
#
loop_
_entity_poly.entity_id
_entity_poly.type
_entity_poly.pdbx_seq_one_letter_code
_entity_poly.pdbx_strand_id
1 'polypeptide(L)'
;MQIKEHFGNPLIEQRNLFEGSSYCLMNQPGIISVSGEDRLSWLHSLLSQNLKNLAPGDSAEALLLDPQGHVEQMIKIIDDGQTSWLMVNLENSQMLLDWLTKMVFRMKVVVTNRTDEFSLVGSTKKNPEIAFLSNSQPLIWKDPWPGVAPGGYRYSTRKVNYDWFEHMVEAKKVEELLGNQALSGTMAADALRIAAGRPSAMGEVDEKSLPHELDLLATAVHLSKGCYRGQESVAKVHNLGHPPRRLTFLHLDGSEHSLPDVGDQVRVSGEEKIVGKITSTGQHFEMGPIALAVISRSVAEDVALEVLGSSGVIAATQEVIVPSDAGKVADIPKLPRLKLAGPKLGA
;
A
#
# COMPACT_ATOMS: atom_id res chain seq x y z
N MET A 1 -16.25 -16.10 14.21
CA MET A 1 -15.34 -16.83 13.29
C MET A 1 -13.89 -16.43 13.58
N GLN A 2 -12.91 -17.35 13.51
CA GLN A 2 -11.47 -17.02 13.72
C GLN A 2 -10.78 -16.74 12.38
N ILE A 3 -9.87 -15.76 12.38
CA ILE A 3 -8.93 -15.54 11.29
C ILE A 3 -7.97 -16.73 11.22
N LYS A 4 -7.73 -17.28 10.05
CA LYS A 4 -6.81 -18.40 9.83
C LYS A 4 -5.86 -18.10 8.68
N GLU A 5 -4.65 -18.60 8.80
CA GLU A 5 -3.67 -18.54 7.72
C GLU A 5 -4.11 -19.37 6.50
N HIS A 6 -4.71 -20.55 6.76
CA HIS A 6 -5.31 -21.42 5.73
C HIS A 6 -6.39 -22.34 6.34
N PHE A 7 -7.24 -22.92 5.49
CA PHE A 7 -8.30 -23.86 5.85
C PHE A 7 -7.99 -25.30 5.38
N GLY A 8 -6.82 -25.52 4.78
CA GLY A 8 -6.38 -26.84 4.31
C GLY A 8 -5.26 -26.70 3.29
N ASN A 9 -5.58 -26.39 2.03
CA ASN A 9 -4.59 -26.22 0.97
C ASN A 9 -4.53 -24.76 0.50
N PRO A 10 -3.50 -24.00 0.88
CA PRO A 10 -3.36 -22.59 0.51
C PRO A 10 -3.38 -22.31 -0.99
N LEU A 11 -2.87 -23.24 -1.82
CA LEU A 11 -2.83 -23.05 -3.28
C LEU A 11 -4.22 -23.22 -3.92
N ILE A 12 -5.04 -24.13 -3.41
CA ILE A 12 -6.44 -24.28 -3.84
C ILE A 12 -7.24 -23.05 -3.36
N GLU A 13 -7.00 -22.62 -2.13
CA GLU A 13 -7.66 -21.44 -1.57
C GLU A 13 -7.34 -20.18 -2.36
N GLN A 14 -6.10 -20.01 -2.81
CA GLN A 14 -5.71 -18.89 -3.68
C GLN A 14 -6.46 -18.91 -5.00
N ARG A 15 -6.58 -20.09 -5.66
CA ARG A 15 -7.31 -20.22 -6.91
C ARG A 15 -8.79 -19.86 -6.72
N ASN A 16 -9.42 -20.39 -5.66
CA ASN A 16 -10.81 -20.08 -5.34
C ASN A 16 -11.00 -18.58 -5.10
N LEU A 17 -10.09 -17.95 -4.37
CA LEU A 17 -10.13 -16.51 -4.08
C LEU A 17 -9.91 -15.70 -5.36
N PHE A 18 -8.94 -16.08 -6.20
CA PHE A 18 -8.66 -15.45 -7.49
C PHE A 18 -9.87 -15.52 -8.44
N GLU A 19 -10.57 -16.64 -8.50
CA GLU A 19 -11.79 -16.83 -9.27
C GLU A 19 -13.02 -16.15 -8.66
N GLY A 20 -12.90 -15.62 -7.43
CA GLY A 20 -13.98 -14.97 -6.68
C GLY A 20 -15.07 -15.93 -6.23
N SER A 21 -14.69 -17.18 -5.92
CA SER A 21 -15.57 -18.23 -5.40
C SER A 21 -15.43 -18.46 -3.90
N SER A 22 -14.56 -17.70 -3.22
CA SER A 22 -14.36 -17.75 -1.77
C SER A 22 -14.15 -16.36 -1.18
N TYR A 23 -14.19 -16.28 0.15
CA TYR A 23 -13.95 -15.09 0.95
C TYR A 23 -12.79 -15.28 1.89
N CYS A 24 -12.05 -14.20 2.19
CA CYS A 24 -10.99 -14.18 3.19
C CYS A 24 -11.38 -13.26 4.34
N LEU A 25 -11.46 -13.80 5.56
CA LEU A 25 -11.56 -12.95 6.75
C LEU A 25 -10.17 -12.33 7.00
N MET A 26 -10.09 -11.02 6.83
CA MET A 26 -8.83 -10.28 6.94
C MET A 26 -8.39 -10.13 8.40
N ASN A 27 -7.10 -9.85 8.61
CA ASN A 27 -6.60 -9.50 9.93
C ASN A 27 -7.39 -8.32 10.50
N GLN A 28 -7.56 -8.31 11.84
CA GLN A 28 -8.36 -7.29 12.52
C GLN A 28 -7.87 -5.88 12.12
N PRO A 29 -8.72 -5.05 11.50
CA PRO A 29 -8.38 -3.67 11.17
C PRO A 29 -8.61 -2.75 12.35
N GLY A 30 -7.92 -1.63 12.37
CA GLY A 30 -8.37 -0.46 13.11
C GLY A 30 -9.40 0.29 12.28
N ILE A 31 -10.58 0.55 12.84
CA ILE A 31 -11.67 1.26 12.15
C ILE A 31 -12.02 2.53 12.91
N ILE A 32 -11.98 3.67 12.20
CA ILE A 32 -12.29 4.98 12.73
C ILE A 32 -13.37 5.60 11.85
N SER A 33 -14.47 6.06 12.45
CA SER A 33 -15.47 6.86 11.76
C SER A 33 -15.27 8.34 11.99
N VAL A 34 -15.44 9.14 10.94
CA VAL A 34 -15.40 10.60 10.96
C VAL A 34 -16.71 11.12 10.40
N SER A 35 -17.57 11.68 11.24
CA SER A 35 -18.84 12.27 10.84
C SER A 35 -18.81 13.79 10.97
N GLY A 36 -19.76 14.48 10.33
CA GLY A 36 -19.93 15.92 10.40
C GLY A 36 -19.79 16.63 9.05
N GLU A 37 -20.26 17.88 9.01
CA GLU A 37 -20.34 18.69 7.78
C GLU A 37 -18.97 18.91 7.14
N ASP A 38 -17.93 19.08 7.97
CA ASP A 38 -16.59 19.43 7.51
C ASP A 38 -15.71 18.19 7.21
N ARG A 39 -16.20 16.95 7.42
CA ARG A 39 -15.38 15.73 7.37
C ARG A 39 -14.51 15.59 6.12
N LEU A 40 -15.09 15.76 4.94
CA LEU A 40 -14.35 15.60 3.68
C LEU A 40 -13.34 16.72 3.44
N SER A 41 -13.70 17.98 3.74
CA SER A 41 -12.80 19.13 3.61
C SER A 41 -11.65 19.05 4.62
N TRP A 42 -11.94 18.58 5.83
CA TRP A 42 -10.98 18.41 6.90
C TRP A 42 -10.02 17.26 6.59
N LEU A 43 -10.51 16.06 6.27
CA LEU A 43 -9.66 14.93 5.86
C LEU A 43 -8.82 15.27 4.63
N HIS A 44 -9.39 15.99 3.66
CA HIS A 44 -8.65 16.49 2.51
C HIS A 44 -7.46 17.37 2.92
N SER A 45 -7.60 18.22 3.94
CA SER A 45 -6.51 19.09 4.39
C SER A 45 -5.39 18.35 5.12
N LEU A 46 -5.69 17.20 5.69
CA LEU A 46 -4.77 16.40 6.51
C LEU A 46 -4.03 15.32 5.72
N LEU A 47 -4.70 14.70 4.75
CA LEU A 47 -4.22 13.52 4.04
C LEU A 47 -3.76 13.85 2.62
N SER A 48 -2.97 12.96 2.03
CA SER A 48 -2.34 13.15 0.72
C SER A 48 -3.29 13.09 -0.48
N GLN A 49 -4.48 12.47 -0.35
CA GLN A 49 -5.43 12.29 -1.44
C GLN A 49 -6.49 13.42 -1.48
N ASN A 50 -7.06 13.67 -2.66
CA ASN A 50 -8.18 14.61 -2.82
C ASN A 50 -9.50 13.94 -2.42
N LEU A 51 -10.02 14.31 -1.25
CA LEU A 51 -11.24 13.72 -0.68
C LEU A 51 -12.46 14.65 -0.76
N LYS A 52 -12.30 15.91 -1.22
CA LYS A 52 -13.39 16.91 -1.18
C LYS A 52 -14.64 16.47 -1.95
N ASN A 53 -14.46 15.74 -3.03
CA ASN A 53 -15.54 15.37 -3.93
C ASN A 53 -15.79 13.85 -3.93
N LEU A 54 -15.42 13.15 -2.85
CA LEU A 54 -15.72 11.73 -2.71
C LEU A 54 -17.25 11.56 -2.60
N ALA A 55 -17.84 10.85 -3.55
CA ALA A 55 -19.28 10.66 -3.58
C ALA A 55 -19.73 9.58 -2.59
N PRO A 56 -21.01 9.59 -2.15
CA PRO A 56 -21.52 8.53 -1.29
C PRO A 56 -21.38 7.14 -1.92
N GLY A 57 -20.76 6.20 -1.19
CA GLY A 57 -20.44 4.86 -1.66
C GLY A 57 -19.09 4.73 -2.37
N ASP A 58 -18.42 5.84 -2.64
CA ASP A 58 -17.06 5.81 -3.19
C ASP A 58 -16.01 5.47 -2.13
N SER A 59 -14.92 4.91 -2.61
CA SER A 59 -13.75 4.59 -1.78
C SER A 59 -12.47 5.22 -2.35
N ALA A 60 -11.51 5.46 -1.46
CA ALA A 60 -10.21 6.01 -1.81
C ALA A 60 -9.10 5.37 -0.95
N GLU A 61 -7.87 5.61 -1.34
CA GLU A 61 -6.68 5.40 -0.52
C GLU A 61 -5.98 6.74 -0.29
N ALA A 62 -5.49 6.97 0.91
CA ALA A 62 -4.74 8.17 1.26
C ALA A 62 -3.61 7.84 2.23
N LEU A 63 -2.62 8.73 2.31
CA LEU A 63 -1.52 8.62 3.27
C LEU A 63 -1.60 9.74 4.29
N LEU A 64 -1.30 9.42 5.54
CA LEU A 64 -0.80 10.37 6.50
C LEU A 64 0.71 10.35 6.41
N LEU A 65 1.32 11.50 6.15
CA LEU A 65 2.76 11.66 6.01
C LEU A 65 3.32 12.47 7.17
N ASP A 66 4.61 12.29 7.48
CA ASP A 66 5.36 13.20 8.33
C ASP A 66 5.76 14.50 7.55
N PRO A 67 6.34 15.53 8.21
CA PRO A 67 6.79 16.75 7.52
C PRO A 67 7.87 16.49 6.46
N GLN A 68 8.63 15.40 6.56
CA GLN A 68 9.67 14.98 5.64
C GLN A 68 9.12 14.17 4.44
N GLY A 69 7.83 13.83 4.47
CA GLY A 69 7.15 13.08 3.42
C GLY A 69 7.24 11.57 3.58
N HIS A 70 7.66 11.06 4.74
CA HIS A 70 7.63 9.63 5.04
C HIS A 70 6.20 9.18 5.37
N VAL A 71 5.90 7.93 5.04
CA VAL A 71 4.57 7.35 5.26
C VAL A 71 4.40 6.96 6.74
N GLU A 72 3.54 7.68 7.46
CA GLU A 72 3.15 7.31 8.82
C GLU A 72 1.97 6.31 8.81
N GLN A 73 0.99 6.50 7.89
CA GLN A 73 -0.17 5.63 7.77
C GLN A 73 -0.59 5.46 6.30
N MET A 74 -0.98 4.24 5.94
CA MET A 74 -1.78 3.95 4.75
C MET A 74 -3.24 3.80 5.19
N ILE A 75 -4.13 4.62 4.64
CA ILE A 75 -5.52 4.73 5.09
C ILE A 75 -6.44 4.38 3.92
N LYS A 76 -7.25 3.34 4.09
CA LYS A 76 -8.37 3.01 3.21
C LYS A 76 -9.57 3.81 3.68
N ILE A 77 -10.32 4.42 2.76
CA ILE A 77 -11.42 5.34 3.09
C ILE A 77 -12.65 4.94 2.28
N ILE A 78 -13.81 4.89 2.94
CA ILE A 78 -15.12 4.81 2.30
C ILE A 78 -15.95 5.97 2.84
N ASP A 79 -16.68 6.69 1.99
CA ASP A 79 -17.62 7.73 2.43
C ASP A 79 -19.06 7.32 2.12
N ASP A 80 -19.97 7.42 3.11
CA ASP A 80 -21.38 7.06 2.94
C ASP A 80 -22.28 8.28 2.68
N GLY A 81 -21.68 9.46 2.52
CA GLY A 81 -22.39 10.74 2.38
C GLY A 81 -22.58 11.51 3.69
N GLN A 82 -22.46 10.86 4.85
CA GLN A 82 -22.57 11.46 6.18
C GLN A 82 -21.34 11.17 7.05
N THR A 83 -20.72 10.02 6.84
CA THR A 83 -19.59 9.49 7.60
C THR A 83 -18.51 8.98 6.65
N SER A 84 -17.27 9.37 6.90
CA SER A 84 -16.09 8.74 6.29
C SER A 84 -15.57 7.65 7.22
N TRP A 85 -15.43 6.45 6.69
CA TRP A 85 -14.95 5.27 7.38
C TRP A 85 -13.50 5.03 7.01
N LEU A 86 -12.60 5.13 8.00
CA LEU A 86 -11.16 4.95 7.84
C LEU A 86 -10.77 3.56 8.33
N MET A 87 -10.05 2.82 7.50
CA MET A 87 -9.53 1.50 7.85
C MET A 87 -8.00 1.55 7.78
N VAL A 88 -7.35 1.15 8.85
CA VAL A 88 -5.89 1.16 9.00
C VAL A 88 -5.42 -0.14 9.65
N ASN A 89 -4.11 -0.32 9.78
CA ASN A 89 -3.56 -1.38 10.60
C ASN A 89 -3.94 -1.18 12.08
N LEU A 90 -4.38 -2.25 12.75
CA LEU A 90 -4.82 -2.22 14.14
C LEU A 90 -3.78 -1.60 15.07
N GLU A 91 -2.52 -1.99 14.94
CA GLU A 91 -1.42 -1.53 15.80
C GLU A 91 -1.26 -0.01 15.79
N ASN A 92 -1.57 0.62 14.67
CA ASN A 92 -1.42 2.05 14.48
C ASN A 92 -2.74 2.84 14.67
N SER A 93 -3.85 2.14 14.91
CA SER A 93 -5.19 2.75 14.94
C SER A 93 -5.36 3.76 16.07
N GLN A 94 -4.83 3.45 17.26
CA GLN A 94 -4.93 4.36 18.41
C GLN A 94 -4.11 5.64 18.19
N MET A 95 -2.91 5.52 17.61
CA MET A 95 -2.08 6.69 17.27
C MET A 95 -2.78 7.59 16.26
N LEU A 96 -3.40 7.01 15.22
CA LEU A 96 -4.18 7.79 14.25
C LEU A 96 -5.40 8.45 14.88
N LEU A 97 -6.15 7.74 15.73
CA LEU A 97 -7.30 8.26 16.46
C LEU A 97 -6.93 9.48 17.32
N ASP A 98 -5.86 9.36 18.10
CA ASP A 98 -5.38 10.42 18.98
C ASP A 98 -4.90 11.63 18.16
N TRP A 99 -4.21 11.40 17.05
CA TRP A 99 -3.76 12.46 16.17
C TRP A 99 -4.94 13.18 15.51
N LEU A 100 -5.88 12.45 14.92
CA LEU A 100 -7.09 13.01 14.32
C LEU A 100 -7.88 13.83 15.35
N THR A 101 -8.06 13.29 16.55
CA THR A 101 -8.81 13.98 17.63
C THR A 101 -8.17 15.33 17.99
N LYS A 102 -6.84 15.40 18.04
CA LYS A 102 -6.10 16.66 18.27
C LYS A 102 -6.25 17.65 17.11
N MET A 103 -6.47 17.18 15.89
CA MET A 103 -6.59 18.01 14.69
C MET A 103 -8.03 18.54 14.48
N VAL A 104 -9.03 18.12 15.25
CA VAL A 104 -10.41 18.57 15.11
C VAL A 104 -10.54 20.10 15.25
N PHE A 105 -9.90 20.67 16.27
CA PHE A 105 -9.89 22.12 16.59
C PHE A 105 -11.29 22.76 16.50
N ARG A 106 -11.58 23.58 15.47
CA ARG A 106 -12.87 24.27 15.27
C ARG A 106 -13.75 23.62 14.20
N MET A 107 -13.32 22.50 13.64
CA MET A 107 -14.05 21.81 12.56
C MET A 107 -15.27 21.07 13.14
N LYS A 108 -16.35 21.06 12.38
CA LYS A 108 -17.58 20.34 12.74
C LYS A 108 -17.45 18.88 12.36
N VAL A 109 -16.58 18.16 13.08
CA VAL A 109 -16.34 16.73 12.91
C VAL A 109 -16.33 16.01 14.25
N VAL A 110 -16.76 14.75 14.23
CA VAL A 110 -16.69 13.82 15.35
C VAL A 110 -15.89 12.60 14.89
N VAL A 111 -14.84 12.29 15.65
CA VAL A 111 -13.95 11.14 15.37
C VAL A 111 -14.24 10.06 16.42
N THR A 112 -14.53 8.84 15.99
CA THR A 112 -14.95 7.76 16.88
C THR A 112 -14.22 6.46 16.53
N ASN A 113 -13.71 5.74 17.54
CA ASN A 113 -13.19 4.38 17.36
C ASN A 113 -14.37 3.42 17.17
N ARG A 114 -14.32 2.62 16.10
CA ARG A 114 -15.34 1.63 15.72
C ARG A 114 -14.73 0.22 15.53
N THR A 115 -13.49 0.04 15.97
CA THR A 115 -12.68 -1.18 15.73
C THR A 115 -13.39 -2.47 16.12
N ASP A 116 -14.00 -2.48 17.31
CA ASP A 116 -14.65 -3.72 17.83
C ASP A 116 -16.00 -4.04 17.18
N GLU A 117 -16.54 -3.11 16.38
CA GLU A 117 -17.86 -3.26 15.80
C GLU A 117 -17.85 -3.99 14.46
N PHE A 118 -16.68 -3.99 13.78
CA PHE A 118 -16.58 -4.48 12.41
C PHE A 118 -15.38 -5.40 12.19
N SER A 119 -15.52 -6.22 11.17
CA SER A 119 -14.45 -7.03 10.55
C SER A 119 -14.39 -6.69 9.07
N LEU A 120 -13.24 -6.99 8.43
CA LEU A 120 -13.09 -6.88 6.98
C LEU A 120 -13.09 -8.27 6.33
N VAL A 121 -13.84 -8.39 5.26
CA VAL A 121 -13.93 -9.60 4.44
C VAL A 121 -13.44 -9.27 3.03
N GLY A 122 -12.31 -9.87 2.66
CA GLY A 122 -11.68 -9.70 1.35
C GLY A 122 -12.24 -10.66 0.30
N SER A 123 -12.36 -10.19 -0.95
CA SER A 123 -12.71 -11.01 -2.10
C SER A 123 -12.29 -10.30 -3.39
N THR A 124 -12.10 -11.07 -4.47
CA THR A 124 -11.89 -10.53 -5.83
C THR A 124 -13.19 -10.15 -6.54
N LYS A 125 -14.35 -10.41 -5.92
CA LYS A 125 -15.66 -9.98 -6.42
C LYS A 125 -16.38 -9.09 -5.42
N LYS A 126 -16.95 -8.00 -5.92
CA LYS A 126 -17.81 -7.13 -5.12
C LYS A 126 -19.11 -7.85 -4.75
N ASN A 127 -19.43 -7.90 -3.44
CA ASN A 127 -20.70 -8.46 -2.95
C ASN A 127 -21.35 -7.50 -1.94
N PRO A 128 -22.30 -6.65 -2.37
CA PRO A 128 -23.01 -5.73 -1.48
C PRO A 128 -23.87 -6.41 -0.40
N GLU A 129 -24.25 -7.67 -0.58
CA GLU A 129 -25.17 -8.37 0.33
C GLU A 129 -24.53 -8.69 1.68
N ILE A 130 -23.20 -8.87 1.71
CA ILE A 130 -22.48 -9.13 2.96
C ILE A 130 -22.01 -7.84 3.66
N ALA A 131 -21.98 -6.71 2.93
CA ALA A 131 -21.45 -5.47 3.46
C ALA A 131 -22.43 -4.76 4.39
N PHE A 132 -21.91 -4.15 5.44
CA PHE A 132 -22.69 -3.26 6.30
C PHE A 132 -23.24 -2.06 5.51
N LEU A 133 -24.53 -1.80 5.67
CA LEU A 133 -25.19 -0.63 5.07
C LEU A 133 -25.13 0.55 6.03
N SER A 134 -24.45 1.61 5.63
CA SER A 134 -24.44 2.90 6.32
C SER A 134 -25.00 3.97 5.39
N ASN A 135 -25.96 4.73 5.85
CA ASN A 135 -26.67 5.74 5.03
C ASN A 135 -27.09 5.23 3.65
N SER A 136 -27.63 3.99 3.59
CA SER A 136 -28.03 3.26 2.36
C SER A 136 -26.86 2.92 1.39
N GLN A 137 -25.62 3.08 1.80
CA GLN A 137 -24.44 2.70 1.03
C GLN A 137 -23.80 1.44 1.62
N PRO A 138 -23.51 0.41 0.81
CA PRO A 138 -22.74 -0.74 1.25
C PRO A 138 -21.28 -0.32 1.45
N LEU A 139 -20.72 -0.53 2.63
CA LEU A 139 -19.34 -0.16 2.94
C LEU A 139 -18.38 -1.18 2.34
N ILE A 140 -17.95 -0.92 1.11
CA ILE A 140 -17.01 -1.75 0.35
C ILE A 140 -15.87 -0.87 -0.15
N TRP A 141 -14.66 -1.17 0.30
CA TRP A 141 -13.47 -0.54 -0.25
C TRP A 141 -13.01 -1.33 -1.48
N LYS A 142 -12.80 -0.63 -2.59
CA LYS A 142 -12.18 -1.17 -3.81
C LYS A 142 -10.72 -0.77 -3.84
N ASP A 143 -9.80 -1.74 -3.97
CA ASP A 143 -8.37 -1.44 -4.10
C ASP A 143 -8.11 -0.65 -5.40
N PRO A 144 -7.55 0.55 -5.32
CA PRO A 144 -7.23 1.35 -6.50
C PRO A 144 -5.96 0.88 -7.24
N TRP A 145 -5.25 -0.13 -6.75
CA TRP A 145 -3.94 -0.55 -7.24
C TRP A 145 -3.87 -0.84 -8.73
N PRO A 146 -4.84 -1.44 -9.40
CA PRO A 146 -4.78 -1.67 -10.85
C PRO A 146 -4.81 -0.40 -11.70
N GLY A 147 -5.34 0.69 -11.13
CA GLY A 147 -5.53 1.98 -11.81
C GLY A 147 -4.61 3.09 -11.30
N VAL A 148 -4.81 4.29 -11.84
CA VAL A 148 -4.23 5.52 -11.31
C VAL A 148 -5.36 6.40 -10.81
N ALA A 149 -5.32 6.78 -9.54
CA ALA A 149 -6.31 7.67 -8.95
C ALA A 149 -6.21 9.08 -9.56
N PRO A 150 -7.28 9.87 -9.58
CA PRO A 150 -7.23 11.24 -10.08
C PRO A 150 -6.10 12.04 -9.41
N GLY A 151 -5.26 12.70 -10.23
CA GLY A 151 -4.10 13.45 -9.76
C GLY A 151 -2.92 12.62 -9.29
N GLY A 152 -2.98 11.30 -9.40
CA GLY A 152 -1.88 10.39 -9.11
C GLY A 152 -0.88 10.27 -10.27
N TYR A 153 0.24 9.62 -9.99
CA TYR A 153 1.28 9.34 -10.98
C TYR A 153 1.87 7.95 -10.74
N ARG A 154 1.87 7.12 -11.79
CA ARG A 154 2.42 5.76 -11.73
C ARG A 154 3.82 5.72 -12.36
N TYR A 155 4.77 5.19 -11.62
CA TYR A 155 6.11 4.89 -12.13
C TYR A 155 6.16 3.51 -12.78
N SER A 156 5.41 2.55 -12.24
CA SER A 156 5.38 1.17 -12.72
C SER A 156 4.81 1.06 -14.12
N THR A 157 5.49 0.30 -14.99
CA THR A 157 4.96 -0.12 -16.29
C THR A 157 4.33 -1.52 -16.24
N ARG A 158 4.38 -2.16 -15.07
CA ARG A 158 3.84 -3.50 -14.84
C ARG A 158 2.32 -3.51 -14.99
N LYS A 159 1.82 -4.43 -15.81
CA LYS A 159 0.37 -4.65 -15.89
C LYS A 159 -0.08 -5.52 -14.72
N VAL A 160 -1.05 -5.05 -13.98
CA VAL A 160 -1.57 -5.72 -12.79
C VAL A 160 -3.00 -6.18 -13.05
N ASN A 161 -3.25 -7.47 -12.86
CA ASN A 161 -4.59 -8.03 -12.80
C ASN A 161 -4.91 -8.34 -11.33
N TYR A 162 -5.50 -7.38 -10.63
CA TYR A 162 -5.77 -7.46 -9.19
C TYR A 162 -7.05 -6.70 -8.85
N ASP A 163 -8.19 -7.35 -9.06
CA ASP A 163 -9.45 -6.84 -8.53
C ASP A 163 -9.59 -7.31 -7.09
N TRP A 164 -9.59 -6.37 -6.15
CA TRP A 164 -9.70 -6.66 -4.73
C TRP A 164 -10.73 -5.74 -4.07
N PHE A 165 -11.59 -6.33 -3.25
CA PHE A 165 -12.61 -5.65 -2.49
C PHE A 165 -12.54 -6.06 -1.04
N GLU A 166 -12.67 -5.10 -0.13
CA GLU A 166 -12.82 -5.35 1.30
C GLU A 166 -14.21 -4.87 1.74
N HIS A 167 -15.00 -5.80 2.20
CA HIS A 167 -16.36 -5.58 2.68
C HIS A 167 -16.29 -5.37 4.18
N MET A 168 -16.76 -4.23 4.68
CA MET A 168 -16.92 -3.99 6.11
C MET A 168 -18.18 -4.72 6.57
N VAL A 169 -18.03 -5.63 7.54
CA VAL A 169 -19.09 -6.51 8.04
C VAL A 169 -19.20 -6.32 9.54
N GLU A 170 -20.43 -6.25 10.09
CA GLU A 170 -20.59 -6.23 11.55
C GLU A 170 -19.96 -7.48 12.18
N ALA A 171 -19.06 -7.32 13.13
CA ALA A 171 -18.29 -8.41 13.73
C ALA A 171 -19.17 -9.56 14.24
N LYS A 172 -20.34 -9.23 14.81
CA LYS A 172 -21.33 -10.20 15.30
C LYS A 172 -22.06 -11.00 14.22
N LYS A 173 -22.05 -10.53 12.94
CA LYS A 173 -22.72 -11.18 11.82
C LYS A 173 -21.77 -11.99 10.92
N VAL A 174 -20.48 -11.96 11.15
CA VAL A 174 -19.48 -12.65 10.30
C VAL A 174 -19.78 -14.15 10.20
N GLU A 175 -20.11 -14.81 11.30
CA GLU A 175 -20.44 -16.24 11.32
C GLU A 175 -21.72 -16.55 10.54
N GLU A 176 -22.75 -15.71 10.66
CA GLU A 176 -24.02 -15.84 9.93
C GLU A 176 -23.82 -15.70 8.42
N LEU A 177 -23.06 -14.69 8.00
CA LEU A 177 -22.87 -14.34 6.60
C LEU A 177 -21.88 -15.27 5.87
N LEU A 178 -20.86 -15.74 6.56
CA LEU A 178 -19.77 -16.52 5.96
C LEU A 178 -19.78 -18.01 6.33
N GLY A 179 -20.55 -18.43 7.32
CA GLY A 179 -20.50 -19.81 7.85
C GLY A 179 -20.79 -20.90 6.82
N ASN A 180 -21.53 -20.58 5.76
CA ASN A 180 -21.84 -21.49 4.65
C ASN A 180 -21.09 -21.15 3.34
N GLN A 181 -20.16 -20.19 3.38
CA GLN A 181 -19.37 -19.80 2.21
C GLN A 181 -18.05 -20.56 2.16
N ALA A 182 -17.49 -20.70 0.96
CA ALA A 182 -16.12 -21.15 0.82
C ALA A 182 -15.17 -20.08 1.37
N LEU A 183 -14.21 -20.48 2.20
CA LEU A 183 -13.26 -19.58 2.86
C LEU A 183 -11.85 -19.87 2.36
N SER A 184 -11.07 -18.80 2.27
CA SER A 184 -9.64 -18.81 2.02
C SER A 184 -8.92 -18.11 3.18
N GLY A 185 -7.76 -18.60 3.56
CA GLY A 185 -6.98 -17.98 4.63
C GLY A 185 -6.17 -16.77 4.18
N THR A 186 -5.54 -16.11 5.15
CA THR A 186 -4.75 -14.90 4.89
C THR A 186 -3.53 -15.14 4.00
N MET A 187 -2.93 -16.35 4.05
CA MET A 187 -1.85 -16.74 3.12
C MET A 187 -2.30 -16.66 1.65
N ALA A 188 -3.56 -17.01 1.35
CA ALA A 188 -4.08 -16.91 0.00
C ALA A 188 -4.22 -15.46 -0.46
N ALA A 189 -4.76 -14.59 0.39
CA ALA A 189 -4.91 -13.17 0.10
C ALA A 189 -3.54 -12.48 -0.05
N ASP A 190 -2.59 -12.79 0.83
CA ASP A 190 -1.23 -12.23 0.78
C ASP A 190 -0.47 -12.67 -0.47
N ALA A 191 -0.57 -13.93 -0.87
CA ALA A 191 0.08 -14.39 -2.09
C ALA A 191 -0.46 -13.68 -3.35
N LEU A 192 -1.78 -13.44 -3.44
CA LEU A 192 -2.38 -12.67 -4.54
C LEU A 192 -1.93 -11.19 -4.50
N ARG A 193 -1.85 -10.58 -3.32
CA ARG A 193 -1.34 -9.22 -3.11
C ARG A 193 0.12 -9.10 -3.55
N ILE A 194 0.98 -10.03 -3.12
CA ILE A 194 2.40 -10.08 -3.50
C ILE A 194 2.55 -10.25 -5.00
N ALA A 195 1.80 -11.19 -5.61
CA ALA A 195 1.79 -11.41 -7.05
C ALA A 195 1.38 -10.16 -7.83
N ALA A 196 0.50 -9.33 -7.28
CA ALA A 196 0.13 -8.04 -7.84
C ALA A 196 1.21 -6.94 -7.63
N GLY A 197 2.24 -7.19 -6.85
CA GLY A 197 3.23 -6.19 -6.44
C GLY A 197 2.64 -5.09 -5.55
N ARG A 198 1.50 -5.34 -4.89
CA ARG A 198 0.78 -4.38 -4.06
C ARG A 198 1.45 -4.25 -2.69
N PRO A 199 2.01 -3.08 -2.33
CA PRO A 199 2.58 -2.88 -1.01
C PRO A 199 1.50 -2.89 0.09
N SER A 200 1.89 -3.32 1.28
CA SER A 200 1.09 -3.27 2.51
C SER A 200 1.74 -2.35 3.54
N ALA A 201 0.94 -1.86 4.48
CA ALA A 201 1.45 -1.04 5.58
C ALA A 201 2.36 -1.82 6.53
N MET A 202 2.17 -3.13 6.64
CA MET A 202 2.92 -3.97 7.58
C MET A 202 4.22 -4.53 6.99
N GLY A 203 4.26 -4.78 5.68
CA GLY A 203 5.43 -5.36 5.02
C GLY A 203 6.38 -4.30 4.48
N GLU A 204 5.89 -3.42 3.65
CA GLU A 204 6.70 -2.55 2.80
C GLU A 204 6.98 -1.17 3.40
N VAL A 205 6.20 -0.73 4.41
CA VAL A 205 6.37 0.59 5.03
C VAL A 205 7.25 0.49 6.28
N ASP A 206 8.29 1.32 6.32
CA ASP A 206 9.11 1.58 7.50
C ASP A 206 9.17 3.10 7.80
N GLU A 207 9.83 3.49 8.88
CA GLU A 207 9.94 4.88 9.35
C GLU A 207 10.54 5.86 8.31
N LYS A 208 11.18 5.34 7.26
CA LYS A 208 11.85 6.14 6.21
C LYS A 208 11.19 5.99 4.85
N SER A 209 10.10 5.24 4.74
CA SER A 209 9.47 4.93 3.47
C SER A 209 8.84 6.17 2.85
N LEU A 210 9.25 6.48 1.62
CA LEU A 210 8.62 7.51 0.81
C LEU A 210 7.54 6.88 -0.09
N PRO A 211 6.43 7.57 -0.37
CA PRO A 211 5.39 7.08 -1.27
C PRO A 211 5.92 6.67 -2.66
N HIS A 212 6.97 7.34 -3.12
CA HIS A 212 7.63 7.09 -4.40
C HIS A 212 8.29 5.71 -4.47
N GLU A 213 8.89 5.25 -3.36
CA GLU A 213 9.58 3.97 -3.27
C GLU A 213 8.65 2.78 -3.51
N LEU A 214 7.35 2.97 -3.23
CA LEU A 214 6.30 1.96 -3.20
C LEU A 214 5.24 2.14 -4.30
N ASP A 215 5.45 3.04 -5.27
CA ASP A 215 4.50 3.44 -6.32
C ASP A 215 3.14 3.96 -5.79
N LEU A 216 3.09 4.39 -4.51
CA LEU A 216 1.87 4.89 -3.87
C LEU A 216 1.41 6.26 -4.37
N LEU A 217 2.24 6.95 -5.16
CA LEU A 217 1.79 8.16 -5.87
C LEU A 217 0.66 7.86 -6.85
N ALA A 218 0.58 6.62 -7.35
CA ALA A 218 -0.45 6.22 -8.29
C ALA A 218 -1.85 6.21 -7.67
N THR A 219 -1.97 5.80 -6.42
CA THR A 219 -3.26 5.47 -5.79
C THR A 219 -3.63 6.36 -4.62
N ALA A 220 -2.62 6.79 -3.86
CA ALA A 220 -2.82 7.39 -2.55
C ALA A 220 -2.44 8.87 -2.45
N VAL A 221 -1.89 9.47 -3.52
CA VAL A 221 -1.44 10.87 -3.53
C VAL A 221 -2.05 11.63 -4.70
N HIS A 222 -2.57 12.83 -4.43
CA HIS A 222 -3.00 13.75 -5.47
C HIS A 222 -1.98 14.88 -5.59
N LEU A 223 -1.16 14.87 -6.62
CA LEU A 223 -0.01 15.78 -6.81
C LEU A 223 -0.39 17.25 -7.00
N SER A 224 -1.61 17.54 -7.47
CA SER A 224 -2.09 18.91 -7.78
C SER A 224 -3.11 19.45 -6.78
N LYS A 225 -3.38 18.76 -5.65
CA LYS A 225 -4.31 19.26 -4.63
C LYS A 225 -3.67 20.35 -3.76
N GLY A 226 -4.51 21.03 -2.94
CA GLY A 226 -4.05 21.98 -1.93
C GLY A 226 -3.13 21.35 -0.87
N CYS A 227 -2.59 22.19 0.02
CA CYS A 227 -1.59 21.80 1.01
C CYS A 227 -2.04 20.63 1.89
N TYR A 228 -1.10 19.75 2.19
CA TYR A 228 -1.17 18.69 3.19
C TYR A 228 0.24 18.47 3.78
N ARG A 229 0.31 17.79 4.92
CA ARG A 229 1.58 17.54 5.63
C ARG A 229 2.51 16.68 4.75
N GLY A 230 3.78 17.09 4.59
CA GLY A 230 4.78 16.40 3.79
C GLY A 230 4.74 16.68 2.28
N GLN A 231 3.77 17.47 1.77
CA GLN A 231 3.59 17.73 0.34
C GLN A 231 4.84 18.28 -0.35
N GLU A 232 5.56 19.19 0.30
CA GLU A 232 6.75 19.81 -0.30
C GLU A 232 7.85 18.77 -0.59
N SER A 233 8.07 17.85 0.35
CA SER A 233 9.04 16.76 0.20
C SER A 233 8.60 15.80 -0.91
N VAL A 234 7.31 15.43 -0.96
CA VAL A 234 6.76 14.60 -2.05
C VAL A 234 6.97 15.27 -3.40
N ALA A 235 6.60 16.54 -3.54
CA ALA A 235 6.77 17.28 -4.78
C ALA A 235 8.24 17.43 -5.19
N LYS A 236 9.14 17.64 -4.22
CA LYS A 236 10.58 17.76 -4.47
C LYS A 236 11.19 16.47 -5.01
N VAL A 237 10.87 15.32 -4.42
CA VAL A 237 11.37 14.02 -4.91
C VAL A 237 10.79 13.72 -6.28
N HIS A 238 9.46 13.90 -6.47
CA HIS A 238 8.79 13.65 -7.74
C HIS A 238 9.36 14.50 -8.89
N ASN A 239 9.55 15.80 -8.67
CA ASN A 239 9.93 16.72 -9.73
C ASN A 239 11.45 16.81 -9.95
N LEU A 240 12.25 16.77 -8.88
CA LEU A 240 13.67 17.15 -8.92
C LEU A 240 14.62 16.06 -8.46
N GLY A 241 14.13 15.10 -7.70
CA GLY A 241 14.92 14.06 -7.05
C GLY A 241 14.58 12.65 -7.50
N HIS A 242 15.15 11.70 -6.80
CA HIS A 242 14.85 10.28 -6.94
C HIS A 242 14.66 9.67 -5.55
N PRO A 243 13.74 8.72 -5.36
CA PRO A 243 13.67 7.98 -4.11
C PRO A 243 14.97 7.17 -3.89
N PRO A 244 15.46 7.05 -2.66
CA PRO A 244 16.73 6.34 -2.40
C PRO A 244 16.62 4.83 -2.56
N ARG A 245 15.41 4.28 -2.41
CA ARG A 245 15.08 2.86 -2.51
C ARG A 245 13.95 2.65 -3.52
N ARG A 246 13.69 1.41 -3.86
CA ARG A 246 12.59 1.03 -4.74
C ARG A 246 12.01 -0.32 -4.38
N LEU A 247 10.71 -0.48 -4.53
CA LEU A 247 10.01 -1.74 -4.45
C LEU A 247 10.29 -2.56 -5.71
N THR A 248 10.63 -3.83 -5.53
CA THR A 248 10.80 -4.80 -6.60
C THR A 248 10.08 -6.10 -6.26
N PHE A 249 9.60 -6.78 -7.29
CA PHE A 249 9.07 -8.13 -7.19
C PHE A 249 10.19 -9.14 -7.47
N LEU A 250 10.20 -10.24 -6.73
CA LEU A 250 11.19 -11.30 -6.89
C LEU A 250 10.50 -12.64 -7.20
N HIS A 251 10.98 -13.28 -8.27
CA HIS A 251 10.80 -14.70 -8.50
C HIS A 251 11.95 -15.43 -7.80
N LEU A 252 11.62 -16.30 -6.85
CA LEU A 252 12.59 -17.03 -6.05
C LEU A 252 12.83 -18.42 -6.62
N ASP A 253 14.05 -18.94 -6.47
CA ASP A 253 14.33 -20.34 -6.77
C ASP A 253 13.62 -21.24 -5.77
N GLY A 254 12.76 -22.11 -6.27
CA GLY A 254 11.95 -23.04 -5.47
C GLY A 254 12.61 -24.41 -5.25
N SER A 255 13.86 -24.62 -5.67
CA SER A 255 14.52 -25.93 -5.64
C SER A 255 14.64 -26.53 -4.24
N GLU A 256 14.79 -25.70 -3.22
CA GLU A 256 14.95 -26.13 -1.83
C GLU A 256 13.64 -26.15 -1.03
N HIS A 257 12.49 -25.84 -1.65
CA HIS A 257 11.17 -25.83 -1.03
C HIS A 257 11.07 -24.91 0.21
N SER A 258 11.95 -23.92 0.32
CA SER A 258 11.96 -22.94 1.41
C SER A 258 11.62 -21.54 0.90
N LEU A 259 10.88 -20.79 1.69
CA LEU A 259 10.65 -19.37 1.50
C LEU A 259 11.60 -18.58 2.41
N PRO A 260 12.08 -17.41 1.98
CA PRO A 260 12.81 -16.52 2.88
C PRO A 260 11.87 -15.93 3.92
N ASP A 261 12.44 -15.55 5.05
CA ASP A 261 11.72 -14.79 6.09
C ASP A 261 11.64 -13.30 5.73
N VAL A 262 10.61 -12.64 6.23
CA VAL A 262 10.52 -11.16 6.16
C VAL A 262 11.68 -10.57 6.97
N GLY A 263 12.44 -9.67 6.35
CA GLY A 263 13.66 -9.10 6.91
C GLY A 263 14.95 -9.71 6.38
N ASP A 264 14.90 -10.87 5.71
CA ASP A 264 16.09 -11.48 5.09
C ASP A 264 16.76 -10.52 4.12
N GLN A 265 18.09 -10.51 4.15
CA GLN A 265 18.91 -9.58 3.41
C GLN A 265 18.98 -9.95 1.93
N VAL A 266 18.98 -8.94 1.08
CA VAL A 266 19.12 -9.07 -0.37
C VAL A 266 20.45 -8.48 -0.82
N ARG A 267 21.19 -9.20 -1.67
CA ARG A 267 22.42 -8.73 -2.32
C ARG A 267 22.39 -8.99 -3.82
N VAL A 268 23.27 -8.33 -4.57
CA VAL A 268 23.54 -8.68 -5.97
C VAL A 268 24.30 -10.00 -6.00
N SER A 269 23.93 -10.89 -6.92
CA SER A 269 24.57 -12.20 -7.01
C SER A 269 26.09 -12.07 -7.23
N GLY A 270 26.83 -12.78 -6.38
CA GLY A 270 28.31 -12.74 -6.39
C GLY A 270 28.93 -11.54 -5.68
N GLU A 271 28.14 -10.62 -5.09
CA GLU A 271 28.63 -9.50 -4.29
C GLU A 271 28.36 -9.73 -2.79
N GLU A 272 29.20 -9.15 -1.93
CA GLU A 272 28.98 -9.22 -0.47
C GLU A 272 28.06 -8.12 0.06
N LYS A 273 27.93 -7.01 -0.69
CA LYS A 273 27.19 -5.83 -0.26
C LYS A 273 25.70 -6.08 -0.21
N ILE A 274 25.09 -5.85 0.96
CA ILE A 274 23.65 -5.87 1.15
C ILE A 274 23.04 -4.63 0.47
N VAL A 275 22.04 -4.86 -0.36
CA VAL A 275 21.35 -3.83 -1.13
C VAL A 275 19.90 -3.61 -0.72
N GLY A 276 19.33 -4.48 0.11
CA GLY A 276 17.95 -4.37 0.58
C GLY A 276 17.54 -5.54 1.46
N LYS A 277 16.22 -5.69 1.62
CA LYS A 277 15.61 -6.75 2.43
C LYS A 277 14.29 -7.22 1.82
N ILE A 278 13.94 -8.46 2.12
CA ILE A 278 12.61 -9.04 1.86
C ILE A 278 11.60 -8.34 2.75
N THR A 279 10.45 -7.95 2.19
CA THR A 279 9.38 -7.27 2.91
C THR A 279 8.08 -8.07 2.94
N SER A 280 7.86 -8.92 1.96
CA SER A 280 6.77 -9.89 1.92
C SER A 280 7.21 -11.13 1.16
N THR A 281 6.69 -12.30 1.55
CA THR A 281 7.00 -13.59 0.91
C THR A 281 5.76 -14.45 0.83
N GLY A 282 5.68 -15.32 -0.17
CA GLY A 282 4.54 -16.22 -0.32
C GLY A 282 4.74 -17.26 -1.41
N GLN A 283 3.96 -18.33 -1.33
CA GLN A 283 3.87 -19.35 -2.37
C GLN A 283 2.67 -19.06 -3.24
N HIS A 284 2.89 -18.72 -4.53
CA HIS A 284 1.81 -18.48 -5.48
C HIS A 284 1.45 -19.76 -6.24
N PHE A 285 0.16 -19.94 -6.53
CA PHE A 285 -0.35 -21.18 -7.15
C PHE A 285 0.10 -21.41 -8.59
N GLU A 286 0.55 -20.37 -9.32
CA GLU A 286 1.09 -20.46 -10.67
C GLU A 286 2.57 -20.08 -10.76
N MET A 287 2.99 -19.04 -10.02
CA MET A 287 4.34 -18.44 -10.11
C MET A 287 5.35 -19.16 -9.21
N GLY A 288 4.90 -20.08 -8.32
CA GLY A 288 5.79 -20.68 -7.33
C GLY A 288 6.14 -19.70 -6.20
N PRO A 289 7.36 -19.79 -5.62
CA PRO A 289 7.79 -18.90 -4.56
C PRO A 289 8.07 -17.49 -5.09
N ILE A 290 7.45 -16.51 -4.44
CA ILE A 290 7.53 -15.10 -4.79
C ILE A 290 7.79 -14.24 -3.56
N ALA A 291 8.35 -13.05 -3.77
CA ALA A 291 8.54 -12.07 -2.71
C ALA A 291 8.41 -10.62 -3.20
N LEU A 292 8.21 -9.71 -2.27
CA LEU A 292 8.48 -8.28 -2.45
C LEU A 292 9.74 -7.92 -1.66
N ALA A 293 10.54 -7.03 -2.21
CA ALA A 293 11.71 -6.50 -1.56
C ALA A 293 11.84 -4.99 -1.77
N VAL A 294 12.31 -4.28 -0.75
CA VAL A 294 12.72 -2.88 -0.87
C VAL A 294 14.24 -2.86 -0.96
N ILE A 295 14.74 -2.44 -2.10
CA ILE A 295 16.17 -2.44 -2.43
C ILE A 295 16.68 -1.04 -2.76
N SER A 296 18.00 -0.86 -2.71
CA SER A 296 18.63 0.40 -3.14
C SER A 296 18.31 0.73 -4.59
N ARG A 297 17.96 1.97 -4.88
CA ARG A 297 17.73 2.47 -6.24
C ARG A 297 18.92 2.22 -7.18
N SER A 298 20.15 2.22 -6.66
CA SER A 298 21.36 2.07 -7.43
C SER A 298 21.59 0.65 -8.01
N VAL A 299 20.81 -0.33 -7.57
CA VAL A 299 20.85 -1.70 -8.11
C VAL A 299 20.30 -1.70 -9.54
N ALA A 300 21.07 -2.20 -10.49
CA ALA A 300 20.62 -2.31 -11.88
C ALA A 300 19.42 -3.28 -11.98
N GLU A 301 18.52 -3.02 -12.94
CA GLU A 301 17.24 -3.71 -13.05
C GLU A 301 17.34 -5.12 -13.66
N ASP A 302 18.45 -5.40 -14.34
CA ASP A 302 18.74 -6.64 -15.07
C ASP A 302 19.69 -7.60 -14.34
N VAL A 303 20.16 -7.24 -13.13
CA VAL A 303 21.05 -8.11 -12.36
C VAL A 303 20.28 -9.16 -11.56
N ALA A 304 20.85 -10.36 -11.47
CA ALA A 304 20.37 -11.40 -10.57
C ALA A 304 20.65 -11.01 -9.11
N LEU A 305 19.74 -11.40 -8.22
CA LEU A 305 19.82 -11.14 -6.79
C LEU A 305 19.94 -12.47 -6.03
N GLU A 306 20.40 -12.38 -4.81
CA GLU A 306 20.43 -13.46 -3.84
C GLU A 306 19.79 -13.01 -2.53
N VAL A 307 18.97 -13.88 -1.96
CA VAL A 307 18.37 -13.67 -0.64
C VAL A 307 19.12 -14.55 0.37
N LEU A 308 19.57 -13.95 1.45
CA LEU A 308 20.30 -14.62 2.52
C LEU A 308 19.31 -15.11 3.57
N GLY A 309 18.68 -16.26 3.32
CA GLY A 309 17.71 -16.87 4.22
C GLY A 309 18.36 -17.76 5.29
N SER A 310 17.57 -18.12 6.29
CA SER A 310 17.99 -18.99 7.42
C SER A 310 18.39 -20.41 6.95
N SER A 311 17.82 -20.89 5.85
CA SER A 311 18.14 -22.21 5.23
C SER A 311 19.23 -22.16 4.18
N GLY A 312 19.76 -20.99 3.83
CA GLY A 312 20.80 -20.83 2.82
C GLY A 312 20.59 -19.63 1.91
N VAL A 313 21.31 -19.61 0.80
CA VAL A 313 21.22 -18.54 -0.21
C VAL A 313 20.20 -18.95 -1.27
N ILE A 314 19.18 -18.14 -1.45
CA ILE A 314 18.11 -18.35 -2.43
C ILE A 314 18.38 -17.43 -3.64
N ALA A 315 18.52 -17.98 -4.83
CA ALA A 315 18.63 -17.19 -6.04
C ALA A 315 17.30 -16.51 -6.37
N ALA A 316 17.38 -15.27 -6.86
CA ALA A 316 16.20 -14.48 -7.17
C ALA A 316 16.37 -13.69 -8.47
N THR A 317 15.30 -13.66 -9.28
CA THR A 317 15.21 -12.80 -10.45
C THR A 317 14.23 -11.68 -10.15
N GLN A 318 14.64 -10.43 -10.42
CA GLN A 318 13.80 -9.27 -10.15
C GLN A 318 12.90 -8.93 -11.34
N GLU A 319 11.66 -8.51 -11.02
CA GLU A 319 10.75 -7.82 -11.92
C GLU A 319 10.48 -6.42 -11.34
N VAL A 320 10.67 -5.40 -12.16
CA VAL A 320 10.64 -4.01 -11.70
C VAL A 320 9.22 -3.57 -11.39
N ILE A 321 8.96 -3.11 -10.17
CA ILE A 321 7.74 -2.37 -9.81
C ILE A 321 8.03 -0.88 -9.92
N VAL A 322 8.99 -0.37 -9.13
CA VAL A 322 9.42 1.02 -9.23
C VAL A 322 10.76 1.05 -9.97
N PRO A 323 10.87 1.75 -11.11
CA PRO A 323 12.11 1.81 -11.88
C PRO A 323 13.20 2.60 -11.14
N SER A 324 14.45 2.32 -11.47
CA SER A 324 15.63 2.95 -10.87
C SER A 324 15.75 4.44 -11.17
N ASP A 325 15.11 4.91 -12.23
CA ASP A 325 15.04 6.32 -12.64
C ASP A 325 13.77 7.05 -12.17
N ALA A 326 12.91 6.40 -11.35
CA ALA A 326 11.70 7.01 -10.78
C ALA A 326 11.99 8.38 -10.14
N GLY A 327 11.07 9.33 -10.32
CA GLY A 327 11.25 10.74 -9.92
C GLY A 327 11.83 11.60 -11.04
N LYS A 328 12.24 12.83 -10.70
CA LYS A 328 12.80 13.83 -11.62
C LYS A 328 11.97 14.04 -12.90
N VAL A 329 10.66 14.08 -12.75
CA VAL A 329 9.71 14.19 -13.88
C VAL A 329 9.75 15.57 -14.52
N ALA A 330 10.15 16.63 -13.79
CA ALA A 330 10.27 17.97 -14.33
C ALA A 330 11.49 18.09 -15.26
N ASP A 331 11.25 18.40 -16.52
CA ASP A 331 12.31 18.74 -17.49
C ASP A 331 12.77 20.19 -17.24
N ILE A 332 13.68 20.35 -16.27
CA ILE A 332 14.27 21.66 -15.98
C ILE A 332 15.47 21.88 -16.90
N PRO A 333 15.46 22.90 -17.77
CA PRO A 333 16.60 23.24 -18.61
C PRO A 333 17.84 23.45 -17.74
N LYS A 334 18.92 22.72 -17.99
CA LYS A 334 20.20 22.96 -17.34
C LYS A 334 20.69 24.33 -17.76
N LEU A 335 20.60 25.33 -16.87
CA LEU A 335 21.25 26.62 -17.09
C LEU A 335 22.74 26.37 -17.36
N PRO A 336 23.31 26.95 -18.43
CA PRO A 336 24.74 26.84 -18.70
C PRO A 336 25.49 27.37 -17.47
N ARG A 337 26.44 26.56 -16.93
CA ARG A 337 27.30 27.03 -15.86
C ARG A 337 28.03 28.27 -16.37
N LEU A 338 27.73 29.45 -15.81
CA LEU A 338 28.53 30.67 -15.99
C LEU A 338 29.94 30.34 -15.52
N LYS A 339 30.86 30.18 -16.46
CA LYS A 339 32.28 30.18 -16.14
C LYS A 339 32.61 31.61 -15.66
N LEU A 340 32.66 31.82 -14.34
CA LEU A 340 33.28 33.03 -13.80
C LEU A 340 34.72 33.06 -14.30
N ALA A 341 34.96 33.95 -15.27
CA ALA A 341 36.33 34.27 -15.68
C ALA A 341 36.99 34.93 -14.47
N GLY A 342 37.90 34.20 -13.84
CA GLY A 342 38.73 34.78 -12.78
C GLY A 342 39.49 36.01 -13.32
N PRO A 343 39.75 37.02 -12.48
CA PRO A 343 40.53 38.18 -12.90
C PRO A 343 41.94 37.73 -13.33
N LYS A 344 42.30 38.07 -14.58
CA LYS A 344 43.69 37.97 -15.03
C LYS A 344 44.48 38.93 -14.16
N LEU A 345 45.25 38.42 -13.19
CA LEU A 345 46.33 39.17 -12.57
C LEU A 345 47.36 39.45 -13.69
N GLY A 346 47.38 40.69 -14.15
CA GLY A 346 48.39 41.20 -15.08
C GLY A 346 49.75 41.31 -14.40
N ALA A 347 50.77 40.97 -15.16
CA ALA A 347 52.17 41.10 -14.82
C ALA A 347 52.59 42.55 -14.57
#